data_aec818bbf438f8a23e3950da65abaf47
#
_entry.id   aec818bbf438f8a23e3950da65abaf47
#
_cell.length_a   1.000
_cell.length_b   1.000
_cell.length_c   1.000
_cell.angle_alpha   90.00
_cell.angle_beta   90.00
_cell.angle_gamma   90.00
#
_symmetry.space_group_name_H-M   'P 1'
#
loop_
_entity.id
_entity.type
_entity.pdbx_description
1 polymer ?
#
loop_
_entity_poly.entity_id
_entity_poly.type
_entity_poly.pdbx_seq_one_letter_code
_entity_poly.pdbx_strand_id
1 'polypeptide(L)'
;YAGDYFTMLDANPSLKFAYPKEGFNIFVDSMCVTDNVKNYDAAMMFINFMLEPEVALANAEYICYASPNTAVINNPEYTYYQNDILYPSDELKSKAQYFHDFDPEIRRYYESLWEKVIIS
;
A
#
# COMPACT_ATOMS: atom_id res chain seq x y z
N TYR A 1 5.52 -4.19 5.82
CA TYR A 1 4.43 -4.15 4.84
C TYR A 1 4.41 -5.44 4.01
N ALA A 2 3.23 -5.79 3.44
CA ALA A 2 3.08 -7.02 2.67
C ALA A 2 3.96 -7.05 1.40
N GLY A 3 4.07 -5.94 0.70
CA GLY A 3 4.95 -5.82 -0.47
C GLY A 3 6.42 -5.99 -0.13
N ASP A 4 6.88 -5.40 0.96
CA ASP A 4 8.28 -5.50 1.40
C ASP A 4 8.68 -6.95 1.72
N TYR A 5 7.73 -7.78 2.17
CA TYR A 5 7.99 -9.19 2.40
C TYR A 5 8.50 -9.91 1.15
N PHE A 6 7.92 -9.63 -0.02
CA PHE A 6 8.34 -10.25 -1.27
C PHE A 6 9.75 -9.81 -1.69
N THR A 7 10.07 -8.54 -1.52
CA THR A 7 11.42 -8.02 -1.79
C THR A 7 12.47 -8.62 -0.84
N MET A 8 12.09 -8.84 0.43
CA MET A 8 12.97 -9.43 1.43
C MET A 8 13.19 -10.93 1.22
N LEU A 9 12.26 -11.64 0.57
CA LEU A 9 12.41 -13.06 0.25
C LEU A 9 13.61 -13.35 -0.66
N ASP A 10 13.96 -12.42 -1.55
CA ASP A 10 15.12 -12.54 -2.43
C ASP A 10 16.44 -12.61 -1.62
N ALA A 11 16.49 -11.87 -0.52
CA ALA A 11 17.65 -11.86 0.38
C ALA A 11 17.60 -12.98 1.43
N ASN A 12 16.42 -13.40 1.85
CA ASN A 12 16.22 -14.44 2.85
C ASN A 12 14.97 -15.29 2.60
N PRO A 13 15.10 -16.40 1.86
CA PRO A 13 13.95 -17.28 1.53
C PRO A 13 13.31 -18.00 2.73
N SER A 14 13.93 -17.94 3.90
CA SER A 14 13.38 -18.56 5.12
C SER A 14 12.34 -17.71 5.83
N LEU A 15 12.14 -16.46 5.41
CA LEU A 15 11.14 -15.57 5.98
C LEU A 15 9.73 -16.14 5.85
N LYS A 16 8.89 -15.84 6.84
CA LYS A 16 7.47 -16.19 6.84
C LYS A 16 6.66 -14.93 7.11
N PHE A 17 5.54 -14.80 6.44
CA PHE A 17 4.56 -13.76 6.67
C PHE A 17 3.42 -14.28 7.54
N ALA A 18 2.93 -13.47 8.45
CA ALA A 18 1.75 -13.78 9.24
C ALA A 18 0.92 -12.52 9.49
N TYR A 19 -0.37 -12.63 9.31
CA TYR A 19 -1.32 -11.63 9.79
C TYR A 19 -1.54 -11.82 11.29
N PRO A 20 -1.42 -10.75 12.12
CA PRO A 20 -1.80 -10.82 13.52
C PRO A 20 -3.28 -11.18 13.67
N LYS A 21 -3.58 -12.09 14.60
CA LYS A 21 -4.97 -12.52 14.83
C LYS A 21 -5.85 -11.42 15.44
N GLU A 22 -5.22 -10.42 16.07
CA GLU A 22 -5.86 -9.26 16.67
C GLU A 22 -6.34 -8.24 15.63
N GLY A 23 -5.76 -8.28 14.43
CA GLY A 23 -6.02 -7.35 13.34
C GLY A 23 -4.74 -6.73 12.77
N PHE A 24 -4.89 -5.94 11.73
CA PHE A 24 -3.78 -5.31 11.04
C PHE A 24 -4.22 -4.00 10.37
N ASN A 25 -3.27 -3.18 10.00
CA ASN A 25 -3.55 -1.96 9.25
C ASN A 25 -3.75 -2.26 7.77
N ILE A 26 -4.72 -1.57 7.18
CA ILE A 26 -4.88 -1.46 5.73
C ILE A 26 -4.74 0.02 5.35
N PHE A 27 -4.09 0.29 4.24
CA PHE A 27 -3.91 1.63 3.71
C PHE A 27 -3.99 1.61 2.19
N VAL A 28 -4.20 2.77 1.61
CA VAL A 28 -4.26 2.98 0.16
C VAL A 28 -3.34 4.13 -0.20
N ASP A 29 -2.30 3.83 -0.98
CA ASP A 29 -1.45 4.87 -1.55
C ASP A 29 -2.16 5.51 -2.74
N SER A 30 -2.18 6.83 -2.79
CA SER A 30 -2.90 7.58 -3.80
C SER A 30 -2.04 8.69 -4.39
N MET A 31 -2.15 8.87 -5.69
CA MET A 31 -1.62 10.05 -6.35
C MET A 31 -2.63 11.19 -6.27
N CYS A 32 -2.19 12.35 -5.79
CA CYS A 32 -3.02 13.53 -5.65
C CYS A 32 -2.43 14.69 -6.45
N VAL A 33 -3.31 15.48 -7.05
CA VAL A 33 -2.94 16.76 -7.68
C VAL A 33 -3.22 17.87 -6.69
N THR A 34 -2.19 18.67 -6.39
CA THR A 34 -2.33 19.81 -5.47
C THR A 34 -3.05 20.98 -6.13
N ASP A 35 -3.74 21.80 -5.36
CA ASP A 35 -4.49 22.97 -5.82
C ASP A 35 -3.62 24.06 -6.46
N ASN A 36 -2.33 24.12 -6.12
CA ASN A 36 -1.35 25.05 -6.70
C ASN A 36 -0.57 24.45 -7.88
N VAL A 37 -1.04 23.36 -8.49
CA VAL A 37 -0.40 22.74 -9.66
C VAL A 37 -0.28 23.72 -10.83
N LYS A 38 0.92 23.83 -11.42
CA LYS A 38 1.17 24.75 -12.52
C LYS A 38 0.67 24.23 -13.87
N ASN A 39 0.62 22.92 -14.06
CA ASN A 39 0.15 22.28 -15.27
C ASN A 39 -0.74 21.10 -14.91
N TYR A 40 -2.01 21.37 -14.75
CA TYR A 40 -3.02 20.39 -14.39
C TYR A 40 -3.15 19.29 -15.44
N ASP A 41 -3.16 19.66 -16.72
CA ASP A 41 -3.31 18.71 -17.82
C ASP A 41 -2.16 17.70 -17.86
N ALA A 42 -0.93 18.16 -17.67
CA ALA A 42 0.23 17.27 -17.63
C ALA A 42 0.17 16.32 -16.40
N ALA A 43 -0.29 16.82 -15.25
CA ALA A 43 -0.47 15.98 -14.06
C ALA A 43 -1.53 14.89 -14.30
N MET A 44 -2.65 15.25 -14.93
CA MET A 44 -3.70 14.30 -15.28
C MET A 44 -3.27 13.29 -16.35
N MET A 45 -2.47 13.75 -17.35
CA MET A 45 -1.88 12.83 -18.34
C MET A 45 -0.95 11.81 -17.69
N PHE A 46 -0.14 12.23 -16.69
CA PHE A 46 0.73 11.32 -15.96
C PHE A 46 -0.08 10.30 -15.15
N ILE A 47 -1.13 10.74 -14.43
CA ILE A 47 -2.00 9.83 -13.68
C ILE A 47 -2.66 8.83 -14.64
N ASN A 48 -3.20 9.29 -15.77
CA ASN A 48 -3.80 8.41 -16.77
C ASN A 48 -2.78 7.41 -17.35
N PHE A 49 -1.55 7.84 -17.61
CA PHE A 49 -0.47 6.95 -18.05
C PHE A 49 -0.20 5.85 -17.04
N MET A 50 -0.14 6.18 -15.74
CA MET A 50 0.04 5.19 -14.67
C MET A 50 -1.13 4.20 -14.54
N LEU A 51 -2.30 4.53 -15.06
CA LEU A 51 -3.49 3.67 -15.06
C LEU A 51 -3.60 2.80 -16.32
N GLU A 52 -2.78 3.01 -17.34
CA GLU A 52 -2.75 2.16 -18.54
C GLU A 52 -2.44 0.71 -18.14
N PRO A 53 -3.13 -0.29 -18.70
CA PRO A 53 -3.04 -1.68 -18.25
C PRO A 53 -1.62 -2.23 -18.17
N GLU A 54 -0.81 -1.98 -19.21
CA GLU A 54 0.58 -2.47 -19.27
C GLU A 54 1.48 -1.76 -18.25
N VAL A 55 1.31 -0.45 -18.09
CA VAL A 55 2.08 0.36 -17.12
C VAL A 55 1.70 0.00 -15.70
N ALA A 56 0.40 -0.12 -15.43
CA ALA A 56 -0.11 -0.50 -14.11
C ALA A 56 0.31 -1.92 -13.72
N LEU A 57 0.33 -2.86 -14.67
CA LEU A 57 0.83 -4.22 -14.46
C LEU A 57 2.32 -4.21 -14.10
N ALA A 58 3.14 -3.58 -14.94
CA ALA A 58 4.59 -3.50 -14.71
C ALA A 58 4.92 -2.85 -13.36
N ASN A 59 4.17 -1.79 -12.98
CA ASN A 59 4.33 -1.14 -11.69
C ASN A 59 3.94 -2.06 -10.53
N ALA A 60 2.80 -2.75 -10.61
CA ALA A 60 2.35 -3.67 -9.56
C ALA A 60 3.34 -4.84 -9.34
N GLU A 61 3.89 -5.38 -10.42
CA GLU A 61 4.91 -6.45 -10.35
C GLU A 61 6.24 -5.94 -9.77
N TYR A 62 6.64 -4.73 -10.13
CA TYR A 62 7.90 -4.16 -9.65
C TYR A 62 7.87 -3.83 -8.16
N ILE A 63 6.78 -3.22 -7.67
CA ILE A 63 6.65 -2.83 -6.26
C ILE A 63 6.14 -3.95 -5.36
N CYS A 64 5.60 -5.04 -5.93
CA CYS A 64 5.01 -6.17 -5.21
C CYS A 64 3.87 -5.79 -4.24
N TYR A 65 3.14 -4.71 -4.52
CA TYR A 65 1.96 -4.31 -3.75
C TYR A 65 0.67 -4.66 -4.48
N ALA A 66 -0.39 -4.88 -3.73
CA ALA A 66 -1.70 -5.15 -4.31
C ALA A 66 -2.18 -3.96 -5.16
N SER A 67 -2.56 -4.22 -6.39
CA SER A 67 -3.12 -3.21 -7.28
C SER A 67 -4.65 -3.17 -7.16
N PRO A 68 -5.29 -2.00 -7.03
CA PRO A 68 -6.74 -1.87 -7.14
C PRO A 68 -7.22 -1.79 -8.60
N ASN A 69 -6.31 -1.74 -9.57
CA ASN A 69 -6.65 -1.62 -10.98
C ASN A 69 -7.23 -2.93 -11.52
N THR A 70 -8.50 -2.91 -11.95
CA THR A 70 -9.19 -4.10 -12.44
C THR A 70 -8.57 -4.68 -13.72
N ALA A 71 -7.92 -3.87 -14.55
CA ALA A 71 -7.20 -4.36 -15.71
C ALA A 71 -5.96 -5.19 -15.30
N VAL A 72 -5.30 -4.84 -14.20
CA VAL A 72 -4.20 -5.63 -13.61
C VAL A 72 -4.75 -6.92 -12.99
N ILE A 73 -5.75 -6.80 -12.12
CA ILE A 73 -6.35 -7.94 -11.41
C ILE A 73 -6.87 -9.01 -12.38
N ASN A 74 -7.46 -8.61 -13.49
CA ASN A 74 -8.01 -9.50 -14.50
C ASN A 74 -6.99 -9.95 -15.55
N ASN A 75 -5.74 -9.50 -15.47
CA ASN A 75 -4.69 -9.93 -16.37
C ASN A 75 -4.22 -11.34 -15.99
N PRO A 76 -4.29 -12.35 -16.90
CA PRO A 76 -3.89 -13.71 -16.59
C PRO A 76 -2.38 -13.87 -16.30
N GLU A 77 -1.55 -12.91 -16.70
CA GLU A 77 -0.12 -12.87 -16.40
C GLU A 77 0.17 -12.37 -14.98
N TYR A 78 -0.78 -11.64 -14.35
CA TYR A 78 -0.62 -11.13 -12.99
C TYR A 78 -0.89 -12.22 -11.95
N THR A 79 0.16 -12.96 -11.59
CA THR A 79 0.07 -14.10 -10.66
C THR A 79 -0.12 -13.70 -9.20
N TYR A 80 0.22 -12.46 -8.82
CA TYR A 80 0.09 -11.97 -7.44
C TYR A 80 -1.36 -11.84 -6.95
N TYR A 81 -2.34 -11.75 -7.84
CA TYR A 81 -3.75 -11.69 -7.43
C TYR A 81 -4.23 -12.96 -6.69
N GLN A 82 -3.58 -14.08 -6.93
CA GLN A 82 -3.88 -15.34 -6.23
C GLN A 82 -3.11 -15.48 -4.90
N ASN A 83 -2.34 -14.47 -4.51
CA ASN A 83 -1.53 -14.51 -3.31
C ASN A 83 -2.29 -13.95 -2.11
N ASP A 84 -2.61 -14.78 -1.14
CA ASP A 84 -3.38 -14.42 0.07
C ASP A 84 -2.68 -13.38 0.96
N ILE A 85 -1.39 -13.14 0.78
CA ILE A 85 -0.64 -12.10 1.51
C ILE A 85 -0.97 -10.73 0.93
N LEU A 86 -1.06 -10.60 -0.39
CA LEU A 86 -1.39 -9.32 -1.04
C LEU A 86 -2.90 -9.10 -1.14
N TYR A 87 -3.65 -10.17 -1.35
CA TYR A 87 -5.10 -10.13 -1.52
C TYR A 87 -5.76 -11.04 -0.48
N PRO A 88 -5.75 -10.63 0.80
CA PRO A 88 -6.32 -11.44 1.87
C PRO A 88 -7.82 -11.65 1.70
N SER A 89 -8.33 -12.75 2.26
CA SER A 89 -9.75 -13.08 2.24
C SER A 89 -10.60 -12.00 2.91
N ASP A 90 -11.90 -11.97 2.60
CA ASP A 90 -12.82 -11.01 3.21
C ASP A 90 -12.94 -11.20 4.73
N GLU A 91 -12.77 -12.42 5.23
CA GLU A 91 -12.68 -12.68 6.66
C GLU A 91 -11.48 -11.98 7.30
N LEU A 92 -10.30 -12.05 6.66
CA LEU A 92 -9.12 -11.33 7.14
C LEU A 92 -9.31 -9.82 7.03
N LYS A 93 -9.83 -9.32 5.89
CA LYS A 93 -10.11 -7.89 5.70
C LYS A 93 -11.06 -7.32 6.74
N SER A 94 -12.00 -8.12 7.25
CA SER A 94 -12.93 -7.68 8.31
C SER A 94 -12.23 -7.31 9.61
N LYS A 95 -10.99 -7.76 9.83
CA LYS A 95 -10.15 -7.43 10.98
C LYS A 95 -9.20 -6.27 10.71
N ALA A 96 -9.16 -5.78 9.48
CA ALA A 96 -8.29 -4.68 9.09
C ALA A 96 -8.89 -3.34 9.54
N GLN A 97 -8.01 -2.40 9.86
CA GLN A 97 -8.38 -1.05 10.25
C GLN A 97 -7.59 -0.05 9.41
N TYR A 98 -8.26 1.02 8.96
CA TYR A 98 -7.60 2.17 8.37
C TYR A 98 -7.01 3.06 9.46
N PHE A 99 -5.89 3.70 9.14
CA PHE A 99 -5.41 4.78 9.98
C PHE A 99 -6.43 5.92 9.99
N HIS A 100 -6.79 6.34 11.18
CA HIS A 100 -7.62 7.52 11.39
C HIS A 100 -6.75 8.68 11.86
N ASP A 101 -7.15 9.87 11.50
CA ASP A 101 -6.52 11.07 12.03
C ASP A 101 -6.90 11.23 13.51
N PHE A 102 -5.93 11.64 14.32
CA PHE A 102 -6.15 11.89 15.74
C PHE A 102 -6.62 13.32 15.97
N ASP A 103 -7.40 13.52 17.03
CA ASP A 103 -7.60 14.85 17.57
C ASP A 103 -6.24 15.53 17.78
N PRO A 104 -6.14 16.86 17.54
CA PRO A 104 -4.86 17.59 17.64
C PRO A 104 -4.15 17.45 19.00
N GLU A 105 -4.89 17.26 20.08
CA GLU A 105 -4.31 17.04 21.41
C GLU A 105 -3.68 15.66 21.54
N ILE A 106 -4.38 14.61 21.07
CA ILE A 106 -3.88 13.23 21.07
C ILE A 106 -2.67 13.11 20.14
N ARG A 107 -2.72 13.77 18.96
CA ARG A 107 -1.58 13.81 18.04
C ARG A 107 -0.33 14.39 18.69
N ARG A 108 -0.44 15.57 19.32
CA ARG A 108 0.70 16.20 20.02
C ARG A 108 1.26 15.32 21.14
N TYR A 109 0.38 14.64 21.87
CA TYR A 109 0.81 13.71 22.91
C TYR A 109 1.58 12.54 22.31
N TYR A 110 1.06 11.94 21.24
CA TYR A 110 1.71 10.83 20.52
C TYR A 110 3.09 11.24 19.97
N GLU A 111 3.17 12.39 19.33
CA GLU A 111 4.42 12.97 18.82
C GLU A 111 5.44 13.18 19.96
N SER A 112 5.00 13.71 21.11
CA SER A 112 5.88 13.91 22.27
C SER A 112 6.43 12.60 22.85
N LEU A 113 5.67 11.49 22.76
CA LEU A 113 6.14 10.17 23.17
C LEU A 113 7.15 9.63 22.17
N TRP A 114 6.90 9.81 20.89
CA TRP A 114 7.80 9.39 19.83
C TRP A 114 9.15 10.09 19.88
N GLU A 115 9.14 11.40 20.12
CA GLU A 115 10.38 12.18 20.33
C GLU A 115 11.24 11.60 21.47
N LYS A 116 10.62 11.20 22.58
CA LYS A 116 11.35 10.59 23.71
C LYS A 116 11.99 9.26 23.34
N VAL A 117 11.35 8.49 22.46
CA VAL A 117 11.90 7.20 21.98
C VAL A 117 13.10 7.42 21.05
N ILE A 118 13.04 8.44 20.18
CA ILE A 118 14.14 8.72 19.23
C ILE A 118 15.38 9.29 19.92
N ILE A 119 15.19 10.07 21.00
CA ILE A 119 16.28 10.79 21.71
C ILE A 119 16.93 9.85 22.77
N SER A 120 16.31 8.74 23.10
CA SER A 120 16.84 7.75 24.03
C SER A 120 17.83 6.77 23.38
#